data_d8bb05ec82a2b9b0066476ee1dbe3b70
#
_entry.id   d8bb05ec82a2b9b0066476ee1dbe3b70
#
_cell.length_a   1.000
_cell.length_b   1.000
_cell.length_c   1.000
_cell.angle_alpha   90.00
_cell.angle_beta   90.00
_cell.angle_gamma   90.00
#
_symmetry.space_group_name_H-M   'P 1'
#
loop_
_entity.id
_entity.type
_entity.pdbx_description
1 polymer ?
#
loop_
_entity_poly.entity_id
_entity_poly.type
_entity_poly.pdbx_seq_one_letter_code
_entity_poly.pdbx_strand_id
1 'polypeptide(L)'
;LKSGKGPFNIELFGGSPDDNNAFFFYNGSMSVLQPYIDSKKLVVPSGQMGMDKVSILRWDPATAQSRMDNLLSAFYSDRRLNAVLSPYDGLSIGILSSLKGVGYGSGNMPMPVVSGQDAEIPSVKSILAGEQYSTIFKDTRELAKVTADMVDAVLSGQEVKVNDTKSYNNGVKVVPSYLLKPVIVDKGLSLIHI
;
A
#
# COMPACT_ATOMS: atom_id res chain seq x y z
N LEU A 1 -9.95 11.54 -7.50
CA LEU A 1 -10.86 10.80 -8.41
C LEU A 1 -12.27 11.39 -8.43
N LYS A 2 -12.85 11.78 -7.30
CA LYS A 2 -14.23 12.28 -7.24
C LYS A 2 -14.45 13.57 -8.07
N SER A 3 -13.48 14.48 -8.10
CA SER A 3 -13.56 15.80 -8.75
C SER A 3 -12.79 15.94 -10.07
N GLY A 4 -11.85 15.05 -10.34
CA GLY A 4 -11.04 15.10 -11.56
C GLY A 4 -11.74 14.54 -12.80
N LYS A 5 -11.41 15.08 -13.97
CA LYS A 5 -12.04 14.67 -15.25
C LYS A 5 -11.51 13.33 -15.78
N GLY A 6 -10.32 12.85 -15.38
CA GLY A 6 -9.72 11.63 -15.92
C GLY A 6 -9.61 11.59 -17.46
N PRO A 7 -9.20 10.47 -18.06
CA PRO A 7 -8.68 9.28 -17.36
C PRO A 7 -7.34 9.56 -16.65
N PHE A 8 -7.09 8.83 -15.57
CA PHE A 8 -5.81 8.87 -14.86
C PHE A 8 -5.11 7.51 -14.98
N ASN A 9 -3.82 7.53 -15.26
CA ASN A 9 -3.00 6.32 -15.40
C ASN A 9 -2.50 5.88 -14.02
N ILE A 10 -2.71 4.62 -13.68
CA ILE A 10 -2.25 4.00 -12.42
C ILE A 10 -1.53 2.69 -12.74
N GLU A 11 -0.47 2.38 -11.99
CA GLU A 11 0.12 1.06 -11.96
C GLU A 11 -0.07 0.43 -10.57
N LEU A 12 -0.21 -0.91 -10.56
CA LEU A 12 -0.53 -1.67 -9.37
C LEU A 12 0.67 -2.50 -8.98
N PHE A 13 1.03 -2.47 -7.70
CA PHE A 13 2.01 -3.35 -7.08
C PHE A 13 1.33 -4.13 -5.96
N GLY A 14 1.59 -5.42 -5.92
CA GLY A 14 1.19 -6.31 -4.84
C GLY A 14 2.37 -6.60 -3.91
N GLY A 15 2.07 -7.21 -2.78
CA GLY A 15 3.09 -7.74 -1.87
C GLY A 15 3.56 -9.14 -2.26
N SER A 16 4.23 -9.81 -1.32
CA SER A 16 4.70 -11.18 -1.54
C SER A 16 3.53 -12.16 -1.62
N PRO A 17 3.51 -13.07 -2.62
CA PRO A 17 2.38 -13.97 -2.83
C PRO A 17 2.29 -15.10 -1.79
N ASP A 18 3.31 -15.26 -0.95
CA ASP A 18 3.34 -16.18 0.20
C ASP A 18 2.88 -15.53 1.52
N ASP A 19 2.43 -14.27 1.47
CA ASP A 19 1.95 -13.51 2.63
C ASP A 19 0.47 -13.13 2.44
N ASN A 20 -0.40 -13.59 3.36
CA ASN A 20 -1.82 -13.24 3.33
C ASN A 20 -2.10 -11.72 3.42
N ASN A 21 -1.22 -10.95 4.07
CA ASN A 21 -1.37 -9.49 4.15
C ASN A 21 -1.32 -8.86 2.75
N ALA A 22 -0.55 -9.42 1.82
CA ALA A 22 -0.51 -8.96 0.43
C ALA A 22 -1.88 -9.05 -0.24
N PHE A 23 -2.59 -10.15 -0.02
CA PHE A 23 -3.93 -10.35 -0.58
C PHE A 23 -4.98 -9.45 0.09
N PHE A 24 -4.93 -9.29 1.41
CA PHE A 24 -5.83 -8.38 2.13
C PHE A 24 -5.67 -6.95 1.66
N PHE A 25 -4.43 -6.47 1.54
CA PHE A 25 -4.17 -5.14 1.02
C PHE A 25 -4.67 -4.98 -0.42
N TYR A 26 -4.32 -5.93 -1.31
CA TYR A 26 -4.69 -5.87 -2.71
C TYR A 26 -6.22 -5.89 -2.88
N ASN A 27 -6.89 -6.85 -2.26
CA ASN A 27 -8.35 -6.99 -2.36
C ASN A 27 -9.07 -5.77 -1.78
N GLY A 28 -8.62 -5.25 -0.62
CA GLY A 28 -9.15 -4.04 -0.03
C GLY A 28 -8.98 -2.82 -0.94
N SER A 29 -7.81 -2.67 -1.55
CA SER A 29 -7.54 -1.59 -2.50
C SER A 29 -8.40 -1.72 -3.76
N MET A 30 -8.49 -2.92 -4.32
CA MET A 30 -9.29 -3.15 -5.53
C MET A 30 -10.79 -2.98 -5.30
N SER A 31 -11.29 -3.28 -4.09
CA SER A 31 -12.70 -2.99 -3.76
C SER A 31 -13.07 -1.50 -3.92
N VAL A 32 -12.09 -0.61 -3.78
CA VAL A 32 -12.25 0.84 -3.97
C VAL A 32 -11.90 1.28 -5.39
N LEU A 33 -10.85 0.71 -6.00
CA LEU A 33 -10.33 1.16 -7.30
C LEU A 33 -11.08 0.57 -8.48
N GLN A 34 -11.58 -0.68 -8.37
CA GLN A 34 -12.21 -1.40 -9.48
C GLN A 34 -13.36 -0.62 -10.16
N PRO A 35 -14.31 0.00 -9.43
CA PRO A 35 -15.37 0.79 -10.06
C PRO A 35 -14.84 1.96 -10.92
N TYR A 36 -13.69 2.54 -10.55
CA TYR A 36 -13.06 3.60 -11.35
C TYR A 36 -12.32 3.05 -12.56
N ILE A 37 -11.80 1.84 -12.48
CA ILE A 37 -11.17 1.14 -13.62
C ILE A 37 -12.26 0.73 -14.61
N ASP A 38 -13.35 0.14 -14.15
CA ASP A 38 -14.48 -0.29 -14.98
C ASP A 38 -15.12 0.89 -15.73
N SER A 39 -15.24 2.04 -15.06
CA SER A 39 -15.72 3.28 -15.69
C SER A 39 -14.67 4.00 -16.54
N LYS A 40 -13.47 3.44 -16.68
CA LYS A 40 -12.32 4.03 -17.41
C LYS A 40 -11.87 5.41 -16.86
N LYS A 41 -12.25 5.75 -15.65
CA LYS A 41 -11.74 6.93 -14.97
C LYS A 41 -10.32 6.72 -14.44
N LEU A 42 -9.99 5.47 -14.07
CA LEU A 42 -8.63 4.97 -13.92
C LEU A 42 -8.32 4.01 -15.05
N VAL A 43 -7.10 4.08 -15.55
CA VAL A 43 -6.59 3.17 -16.58
C VAL A 43 -5.28 2.55 -16.06
N VAL A 44 -5.11 1.25 -16.27
CA VAL A 44 -3.85 0.54 -16.04
C VAL A 44 -3.21 0.28 -17.42
N PRO A 45 -2.32 1.16 -17.90
CA PRO A 45 -1.77 1.07 -19.27
C PRO A 45 -1.03 -0.23 -19.54
N SER A 46 -0.40 -0.81 -18.54
CA SER A 46 0.26 -2.11 -18.66
C SER A 46 -0.70 -3.28 -18.80
N GLY A 47 -1.97 -3.11 -18.40
CA GLY A 47 -2.95 -4.20 -18.26
C GLY A 47 -2.58 -5.22 -17.18
N GLN A 48 -1.52 -4.98 -16.41
CA GLN A 48 -1.07 -5.89 -15.36
C GLN A 48 -1.93 -5.71 -14.10
N MET A 49 -2.91 -6.57 -14.00
CA MET A 49 -3.85 -6.64 -12.86
C MET A 49 -3.89 -8.07 -12.31
N GLY A 50 -4.27 -8.21 -11.05
CA GLY A 50 -4.26 -9.50 -10.36
C GLY A 50 -2.91 -9.81 -9.70
N MET A 51 -2.96 -10.53 -8.58
CA MET A 51 -1.76 -10.84 -7.77
C MET A 51 -0.71 -11.64 -8.54
N ASP A 52 -1.12 -12.45 -9.53
CA ASP A 52 -0.21 -13.19 -10.43
C ASP A 52 0.67 -12.29 -11.30
N LYS A 53 0.26 -11.04 -11.53
CA LYS A 53 0.99 -10.07 -12.36
C LYS A 53 1.69 -8.97 -11.56
N VAL A 54 1.17 -8.64 -10.38
CA VAL A 54 1.62 -7.46 -9.64
C VAL A 54 2.41 -7.80 -8.38
N SER A 55 2.45 -9.08 -7.96
CA SER A 55 3.15 -9.47 -6.74
C SER A 55 4.66 -9.26 -6.82
N ILE A 56 5.25 -8.91 -5.69
CA ILE A 56 6.69 -8.74 -5.51
C ILE A 56 7.14 -9.74 -4.45
N LEU A 57 7.78 -10.83 -4.90
CA LEU A 57 8.24 -11.89 -4.03
C LEU A 57 9.17 -11.36 -2.95
N ARG A 58 8.97 -11.82 -1.71
CA ARG A 58 9.74 -11.43 -0.52
C ARG A 58 9.72 -9.93 -0.21
N TRP A 59 8.75 -9.20 -0.75
CA TRP A 59 8.65 -7.76 -0.55
C TRP A 59 9.93 -7.01 -0.95
N ASP A 60 10.64 -7.48 -1.99
CA ASP A 60 11.96 -7.00 -2.37
C ASP A 60 11.92 -5.64 -3.09
N PRO A 61 12.55 -4.57 -2.51
CA PRO A 61 12.54 -3.23 -3.11
C PRO A 61 13.23 -3.16 -4.48
N ALA A 62 14.29 -3.95 -4.70
CA ALA A 62 15.02 -3.95 -5.97
C ALA A 62 14.20 -4.55 -7.09
N THR A 63 13.42 -5.61 -6.78
CA THR A 63 12.46 -6.19 -7.72
C THR A 63 11.35 -5.19 -8.07
N ALA A 64 10.84 -4.44 -7.09
CA ALA A 64 9.85 -3.39 -7.35
C ALA A 64 10.41 -2.26 -8.22
N GLN A 65 11.64 -1.83 -7.97
CA GLN A 65 12.34 -0.85 -8.79
C GLN A 65 12.49 -1.35 -10.24
N SER A 66 13.03 -2.54 -10.43
CA SER A 66 13.22 -3.12 -11.78
C SER A 66 11.89 -3.27 -12.52
N ARG A 67 10.82 -3.66 -11.81
CA ARG A 67 9.47 -3.73 -12.41
C ARG A 67 8.98 -2.34 -12.81
N MET A 68 9.19 -1.31 -12.00
CA MET A 68 8.81 0.06 -12.34
C MET A 68 9.61 0.59 -13.52
N ASP A 69 10.92 0.33 -13.61
CA ASP A 69 11.75 0.70 -14.76
C ASP A 69 11.20 0.10 -16.07
N ASN A 70 10.81 -1.18 -16.03
CA ASN A 70 10.20 -1.86 -17.17
C ASN A 70 8.84 -1.25 -17.56
N LEU A 71 7.99 -0.94 -16.57
CA LEU A 71 6.70 -0.30 -16.81
C LEU A 71 6.86 1.08 -17.44
N LEU A 72 7.76 1.89 -16.91
CA LEU A 72 8.03 3.25 -17.41
C LEU A 72 8.53 3.20 -18.85
N SER A 73 9.48 2.32 -19.14
CA SER A 73 10.04 2.14 -20.48
C SER A 73 9.01 1.65 -21.50
N ALA A 74 8.18 0.68 -21.12
CA ALA A 74 7.25 0.03 -22.05
C ALA A 74 5.96 0.83 -22.28
N PHE A 75 5.48 1.60 -21.29
CA PHE A 75 4.12 2.15 -21.34
C PHE A 75 4.04 3.65 -21.10
N TYR A 76 5.15 4.34 -20.76
CA TYR A 76 5.11 5.75 -20.35
C TYR A 76 6.03 6.68 -21.12
N SER A 77 6.39 6.30 -22.35
CA SER A 77 7.18 7.15 -23.26
C SER A 77 6.38 8.37 -23.75
N ASP A 78 5.07 8.23 -23.90
CA ASP A 78 4.16 9.23 -24.51
C ASP A 78 3.04 9.71 -23.56
N ARG A 79 3.02 9.20 -22.33
CA ARG A 79 1.98 9.51 -21.35
C ARG A 79 2.55 9.63 -19.95
N ARG A 80 1.77 10.24 -19.06
CA ARG A 80 2.15 10.45 -17.68
C ARG A 80 1.55 9.37 -16.77
N LEU A 81 2.33 8.85 -15.84
CA LEU A 81 1.85 8.08 -14.70
C LEU A 81 1.29 9.06 -13.63
N ASN A 82 0.07 8.82 -13.16
CA ASN A 82 -0.61 9.68 -12.19
C ASN A 82 -0.63 9.08 -10.80
N ALA A 83 -0.62 7.75 -10.68
CA ALA A 83 -0.65 7.06 -9.40
C ALA A 83 0.05 5.71 -9.44
N VAL A 84 0.53 5.27 -8.30
CA VAL A 84 1.04 3.91 -8.06
C VAL A 84 0.43 3.39 -6.77
N LEU A 85 -0.28 2.27 -6.85
CA LEU A 85 -0.66 1.51 -5.68
C LEU A 85 0.56 0.70 -5.24
N SER A 86 1.11 1.02 -4.07
CA SER A 86 2.21 0.29 -3.45
C SER A 86 1.81 -0.18 -2.06
N PRO A 87 2.00 -1.47 -1.73
CA PRO A 87 1.54 -2.07 -0.49
C PRO A 87 2.50 -1.93 0.68
N TYR A 88 3.71 -1.41 0.47
CA TYR A 88 4.78 -1.37 1.48
C TYR A 88 5.78 -0.26 1.17
N ASP A 89 6.26 0.41 2.19
CA ASP A 89 7.18 1.55 2.08
C ASP A 89 8.52 1.19 1.42
N GLY A 90 9.08 0.02 1.72
CA GLY A 90 10.30 -0.44 1.06
C GLY A 90 10.14 -0.54 -0.45
N LEU A 91 9.00 -1.08 -0.94
CA LEU A 91 8.70 -1.11 -2.38
C LEU A 91 8.52 0.30 -2.92
N SER A 92 7.85 1.19 -2.16
CA SER A 92 7.62 2.59 -2.56
C SER A 92 8.93 3.33 -2.77
N ILE A 93 9.94 3.13 -1.92
CA ILE A 93 11.27 3.74 -2.08
C ILE A 93 11.95 3.26 -3.38
N GLY A 94 11.87 1.98 -3.70
CA GLY A 94 12.36 1.45 -4.98
C GLY A 94 11.64 2.07 -6.18
N ILE A 95 10.32 2.14 -6.11
CA ILE A 95 9.46 2.77 -7.13
C ILE A 95 9.80 4.26 -7.30
N LEU A 96 9.97 5.01 -6.21
CA LEU A 96 10.34 6.42 -6.24
C LEU A 96 11.71 6.63 -6.88
N SER A 97 12.66 5.72 -6.68
CA SER A 97 13.97 5.77 -7.34
C SER A 97 13.83 5.73 -8.86
N SER A 98 13.04 4.77 -9.40
CA SER A 98 12.75 4.67 -10.84
C SER A 98 12.05 5.92 -11.37
N LEU A 99 11.04 6.43 -10.67
CA LEU A 99 10.31 7.63 -11.06
C LEU A 99 11.22 8.86 -11.16
N LYS A 100 12.09 9.07 -10.18
CA LYS A 100 13.08 10.15 -10.18
C LYS A 100 14.09 9.98 -11.31
N GLY A 101 14.49 8.75 -11.60
CA GLY A 101 15.42 8.43 -12.68
C GLY A 101 14.94 8.87 -14.07
N VAL A 102 13.63 8.93 -14.30
CA VAL A 102 13.03 9.42 -15.55
C VAL A 102 12.44 10.83 -15.45
N GLY A 103 12.74 11.56 -14.36
CA GLY A 103 12.46 12.98 -14.24
C GLY A 103 11.19 13.35 -13.47
N TYR A 104 10.45 12.41 -12.90
CA TYR A 104 9.34 12.76 -12.00
C TYR A 104 9.86 13.49 -10.75
N GLY A 105 9.10 14.46 -10.27
CA GLY A 105 9.48 15.33 -9.17
C GLY A 105 10.30 16.55 -9.56
N SER A 106 10.61 16.72 -10.86
CA SER A 106 11.37 17.88 -11.39
C SER A 106 10.65 18.58 -12.53
N GLY A 107 10.89 19.88 -12.68
CA GLY A 107 10.32 20.69 -13.76
C GLY A 107 8.79 20.60 -13.82
N ASN A 108 8.26 20.27 -14.99
CA ASN A 108 6.82 20.15 -15.26
C ASN A 108 6.29 18.71 -15.05
N MET A 109 7.06 17.83 -14.42
CA MET A 109 6.70 16.42 -14.21
C MET A 109 6.53 16.14 -12.70
N PRO A 110 5.36 16.46 -12.10
CA PRO A 110 5.12 16.23 -10.68
C PRO A 110 5.13 14.74 -10.36
N MET A 111 5.52 14.41 -9.13
CA MET A 111 5.43 13.03 -8.62
C MET A 111 4.01 12.51 -8.73
N PRO A 112 3.81 11.24 -9.12
CA PRO A 112 2.53 10.57 -9.03
C PRO A 112 2.14 10.36 -7.56
N VAL A 113 0.86 10.08 -7.33
CA VAL A 113 0.39 9.65 -6.01
C VAL A 113 0.93 8.24 -5.74
N VAL A 114 1.88 8.09 -4.83
CA VAL A 114 2.46 6.81 -4.42
C VAL A 114 2.01 6.49 -2.99
N SER A 115 1.34 5.36 -2.80
CA SER A 115 0.96 4.85 -1.48
C SER A 115 2.09 4.05 -0.83
N GLY A 116 1.90 3.65 0.43
CA GLY A 116 2.79 2.77 1.17
C GLY A 116 2.13 2.26 2.44
N GLN A 117 2.84 1.42 3.17
CA GLN A 117 2.49 0.98 4.52
C GLN A 117 3.75 0.85 5.36
N ASP A 118 3.55 0.90 6.66
CA ASP A 118 4.46 0.65 7.80
C ASP A 118 5.15 1.89 8.35
N ALA A 119 4.99 3.05 7.71
CA ALA A 119 5.50 4.34 8.16
C ALA A 119 7.01 4.29 8.50
N GLU A 120 7.78 3.69 7.61
CA GLU A 120 9.23 3.63 7.75
C GLU A 120 9.85 5.02 7.63
N ILE A 121 10.93 5.27 8.37
CA ILE A 121 11.60 6.58 8.41
C ILE A 121 11.95 7.11 7.00
N PRO A 122 12.49 6.31 6.06
CA PRO A 122 12.75 6.80 4.70
C PRO A 122 11.50 7.29 3.98
N SER A 123 10.39 6.56 4.11
CA SER A 123 9.11 6.93 3.50
C SER A 123 8.49 8.17 4.13
N VAL A 124 8.57 8.30 5.45
CA VAL A 124 8.11 9.53 6.12
C VAL A 124 8.91 10.75 5.65
N LYS A 125 10.23 10.62 5.49
CA LYS A 125 11.07 11.68 4.89
C LYS A 125 10.65 11.99 3.45
N SER A 126 10.35 10.98 2.63
CA SER A 126 9.86 11.14 1.26
C SER A 126 8.48 11.81 1.22
N ILE A 127 7.60 11.53 2.19
CA ILE A 127 6.31 12.21 2.32
C ILE A 127 6.50 13.69 2.65
N LEU A 128 7.38 14.02 3.60
CA LEU A 128 7.71 15.40 3.95
C LEU A 128 8.30 16.17 2.76
N ALA A 129 9.15 15.51 1.98
CA ALA A 129 9.72 16.06 0.75
C ALA A 129 8.70 16.20 -0.41
N GLY A 130 7.50 15.60 -0.29
CA GLY A 130 6.46 15.61 -1.32
C GLY A 130 6.71 14.60 -2.46
N GLU A 131 7.57 13.61 -2.24
CA GLU A 131 7.90 12.56 -3.21
C GLU A 131 6.93 11.37 -3.10
N GLN A 132 6.61 10.92 -1.88
CA GLN A 132 5.57 9.94 -1.58
C GLN A 132 4.32 10.66 -1.08
N TYR A 133 3.13 10.14 -1.40
CA TYR A 133 1.89 10.79 -1.00
C TYR A 133 1.48 10.44 0.44
N SER A 134 1.53 9.15 0.79
CA SER A 134 1.12 8.69 2.11
C SER A 134 1.69 7.31 2.43
N THR A 135 1.68 6.98 3.71
CA THR A 135 1.88 5.63 4.24
C THR A 135 0.83 5.32 5.30
N ILE A 136 0.78 4.08 5.75
CA ILE A 136 -0.14 3.62 6.80
C ILE A 136 0.66 3.21 8.03
N PHE A 137 0.44 3.88 9.14
CA PHE A 137 1.01 3.53 10.44
C PHE A 137 0.14 2.48 11.13
N LYS A 138 0.79 1.41 11.56
CA LYS A 138 0.23 0.35 12.41
C LYS A 138 1.07 0.31 13.68
N ASP A 139 0.51 0.75 14.82
CA ASP A 139 1.30 0.86 16.07
C ASP A 139 1.66 -0.54 16.60
N THR A 140 2.90 -0.95 16.37
CA THR A 140 3.42 -2.25 16.80
C THR A 140 3.54 -2.37 18.32
N ARG A 141 3.65 -1.26 19.04
CA ARG A 141 3.66 -1.26 20.51
C ARG A 141 2.28 -1.60 21.07
N GLU A 142 1.24 -1.01 20.49
CA GLU A 142 -0.13 -1.33 20.86
C GLU A 142 -0.49 -2.77 20.46
N LEU A 143 -0.03 -3.22 19.30
CA LEU A 143 -0.19 -4.60 18.85
C LEU A 143 0.45 -5.57 19.85
N ALA A 144 1.68 -5.32 20.26
CA ALA A 144 2.39 -6.14 21.25
C ALA A 144 1.67 -6.17 22.60
N LYS A 145 1.20 -4.99 23.07
CA LYS A 145 0.44 -4.88 24.32
C LYS A 145 -0.84 -5.72 24.27
N VAL A 146 -1.66 -5.53 23.25
CA VAL A 146 -2.91 -6.28 23.09
C VAL A 146 -2.64 -7.78 23.00
N THR A 147 -1.58 -8.18 22.28
CA THR A 147 -1.20 -9.59 22.19
C THR A 147 -0.84 -10.16 23.57
N ALA A 148 -0.05 -9.43 24.37
CA ALA A 148 0.30 -9.86 25.73
C ALA A 148 -0.94 -9.97 26.63
N ASP A 149 -1.85 -9.00 26.57
CA ASP A 149 -3.11 -9.02 27.32
C ASP A 149 -3.98 -10.23 26.92
N MET A 150 -4.03 -10.57 25.63
CA MET A 150 -4.77 -11.75 25.15
C MET A 150 -4.14 -13.07 25.63
N VAL A 151 -2.81 -13.17 25.61
CA VAL A 151 -2.08 -14.34 26.11
C VAL A 151 -2.33 -14.52 27.62
N ASP A 152 -2.24 -13.45 28.39
CA ASP A 152 -2.51 -13.48 29.83
C ASP A 152 -3.95 -13.94 30.13
N ALA A 153 -4.93 -13.41 29.40
CA ALA A 153 -6.33 -13.85 29.54
C ALA A 153 -6.50 -15.35 29.27
N VAL A 154 -5.87 -15.88 28.20
CA VAL A 154 -5.92 -17.33 27.91
C VAL A 154 -5.28 -18.15 29.03
N LEU A 155 -4.10 -17.78 29.51
CA LEU A 155 -3.37 -18.50 30.53
C LEU A 155 -4.08 -18.46 31.90
N SER A 156 -4.78 -17.36 32.19
CA SER A 156 -5.56 -17.17 33.42
C SER A 156 -6.99 -17.72 33.34
N GLY A 157 -7.39 -18.33 32.19
CA GLY A 157 -8.74 -18.86 32.00
C GLY A 157 -9.83 -17.77 31.93
N GLN A 158 -9.43 -16.53 31.61
CA GLN A 158 -10.33 -15.40 31.44
C GLN A 158 -10.84 -15.27 30.00
N GLU A 159 -11.91 -14.51 29.81
CA GLU A 159 -12.44 -14.22 28.48
C GLU A 159 -11.47 -13.31 27.70
N VAL A 160 -11.13 -13.73 26.47
CA VAL A 160 -10.27 -12.96 25.58
C VAL A 160 -11.06 -11.82 24.95
N LYS A 161 -10.58 -10.60 25.12
CA LYS A 161 -11.20 -9.42 24.52
C LYS A 161 -11.01 -9.43 23.00
N VAL A 162 -12.11 -9.34 22.26
CA VAL A 162 -12.15 -9.26 20.79
C VAL A 162 -13.10 -8.15 20.33
N ASN A 163 -12.87 -7.61 19.12
CA ASN A 163 -13.76 -6.60 18.52
C ASN A 163 -14.23 -6.98 17.12
N ASP A 164 -13.78 -8.14 16.60
CA ASP A 164 -14.27 -8.72 15.34
C ASP A 164 -14.48 -10.22 15.50
N THR A 165 -15.69 -10.68 15.14
CA THR A 165 -16.08 -12.10 15.17
C THR A 165 -16.62 -12.59 13.83
N LYS A 166 -16.37 -11.85 12.73
CA LYS A 166 -16.97 -12.13 11.42
C LYS A 166 -16.00 -12.10 10.24
N SER A 167 -14.98 -11.26 10.29
CA SER A 167 -14.19 -10.91 9.09
C SER A 167 -13.13 -11.94 8.71
N TYR A 168 -12.61 -12.69 9.68
CA TYR A 168 -11.46 -13.57 9.45
C TYR A 168 -11.85 -15.04 9.52
N ASN A 169 -12.04 -15.65 8.36
CA ASN A 169 -12.25 -17.11 8.23
C ASN A 169 -10.97 -17.75 7.72
N ASN A 170 -10.43 -18.72 8.50
CA ASN A 170 -9.21 -19.45 8.15
C ASN A 170 -9.49 -20.75 7.36
N GLY A 171 -10.69 -20.93 6.83
CA GLY A 171 -11.13 -22.13 6.11
C GLY A 171 -11.69 -23.24 7.01
N VAL A 172 -11.48 -23.16 8.34
CA VAL A 172 -12.00 -24.10 9.34
C VAL A 172 -13.08 -23.42 10.20
N LYS A 173 -12.81 -22.18 10.60
CA LYS A 173 -13.73 -21.39 11.42
C LYS A 173 -13.50 -19.90 11.23
N VAL A 174 -14.47 -19.09 11.63
CA VAL A 174 -14.25 -17.66 11.86
C VAL A 174 -13.40 -17.50 13.10
N VAL A 175 -12.26 -16.81 12.99
CA VAL A 175 -11.33 -16.57 14.09
C VAL A 175 -11.70 -15.25 14.77
N PRO A 176 -12.17 -15.27 16.03
CA PRO A 176 -12.39 -14.04 16.77
C PRO A 176 -11.08 -13.26 16.88
N SER A 177 -11.11 -11.97 16.58
CA SER A 177 -9.91 -11.17 16.43
C SER A 177 -10.04 -9.83 17.16
N TYR A 178 -8.91 -9.28 17.61
CA TYR A 178 -8.82 -7.91 18.05
C TYR A 178 -8.08 -7.09 16.99
N LEU A 179 -8.81 -6.24 16.28
CA LEU A 179 -8.29 -5.46 15.16
C LEU A 179 -7.94 -4.06 15.62
N LEU A 180 -6.69 -3.69 15.47
CA LEU A 180 -6.22 -2.33 15.71
C LEU A 180 -6.50 -1.46 14.49
N LYS A 181 -6.88 -0.22 14.73
CA LYS A 181 -7.20 0.73 13.67
C LYS A 181 -5.91 1.29 13.07
N PRO A 182 -5.64 1.08 11.78
CA PRO A 182 -4.50 1.70 11.13
C PRO A 182 -4.73 3.20 10.95
N VAL A 183 -3.64 3.98 10.90
CA VAL A 183 -3.66 5.43 10.75
C VAL A 183 -2.96 5.82 9.47
N ILE A 184 -3.60 6.64 8.63
CA ILE A 184 -2.94 7.23 7.46
C ILE A 184 -1.95 8.29 7.93
N VAL A 185 -0.75 8.27 7.36
CA VAL A 185 0.28 9.30 7.55
C VAL A 185 0.53 9.96 6.19
N ASP A 186 0.22 11.21 6.11
CA ASP A 186 0.47 12.08 4.97
C ASP A 186 1.27 13.31 5.41
N LYS A 187 1.51 14.24 4.49
CA LYS A 187 2.30 15.45 4.78
C LYS A 187 1.72 16.29 5.92
N GLY A 188 0.39 16.29 6.11
CA GLY A 188 -0.28 17.03 7.18
C GLY A 188 -0.13 16.35 8.55
N LEU A 189 -0.20 15.03 8.61
CA LEU A 189 -0.14 14.25 9.86
C LEU A 189 1.29 13.91 10.28
N SER A 190 2.23 13.78 9.34
CA SER A 190 3.63 13.49 9.65
C SER A 190 4.32 14.56 10.50
N LEU A 191 3.82 15.79 10.47
CA LEU A 191 4.35 16.89 11.29
C LEU A 191 3.88 16.87 12.75
N ILE A 192 2.87 16.05 13.08
CA ILE A 192 2.23 16.04 14.40
C ILE A 192 2.63 14.81 15.24
N HIS A 193 3.11 13.73 14.61
CA HIS A 193 3.26 12.41 15.23
C HIS A 193 4.69 11.83 15.21
N ILE A 194 5.70 12.62 14.82
CA ILE A 194 7.11 12.20 14.79
C ILE A 194 7.94 13.07 15.71
#